data_53ab81703597046d625d7e6709784884
#
_entry.id   53ab81703597046d625d7e6709784884
#
_cell.length_a   1.000
_cell.length_b   1.000
_cell.length_c   1.000
_cell.angle_alpha   90.00
_cell.angle_beta   90.00
_cell.angle_gamma   90.00
#
_symmetry.space_group_name_H-M   'P 1'
#
loop_
_entity.id
_entity.type
_entity.pdbx_description
1 polymer ?
#
loop_
_entity_poly.entity_id
_entity_poly.type
_entity_poly.pdbx_seq_one_letter_code
_entity_poly.pdbx_strand_id
1 'polypeptide(L)'
;SEDNNYLTDDQIICTVILLLNAGHEATVNTLGNGLHALLTLGKPFEEIKNEVGEINDVVEELIRFDSPLQFFQRYALEDIEIGGHDIKKGSKVAILLGSANRDPRAFEEPDTINFKREMKDHSSWGGGIHFCIGTHLAKLELGVSFNHILEKEFQLIEEPSRTGAFGIRGFKN
;
A
#
# COMPACT_ATOMS: atom_id res chain seq x y z
N SER A 1 -43.01 10.27 -1.47
CA SER A 1 -41.82 10.92 -0.91
C SER A 1 -40.62 10.45 -1.70
N GLU A 2 -40.09 11.30 -2.56
CA GLU A 2 -38.81 11.05 -3.22
C GLU A 2 -37.75 11.10 -2.10
N ASP A 3 -37.16 9.96 -1.77
CA ASP A 3 -35.96 9.90 -0.95
C ASP A 3 -34.85 10.65 -1.72
N ASN A 4 -34.67 11.90 -1.34
CA ASN A 4 -33.57 12.72 -1.84
C ASN A 4 -32.26 12.14 -1.23
N ASN A 5 -31.67 11.21 -1.96
CA ASN A 5 -30.37 10.55 -1.62
C ASN A 5 -29.16 11.49 -1.91
N TYR A 6 -29.32 12.80 -1.67
CA TYR A 6 -28.23 13.76 -1.83
C TYR A 6 -27.43 13.90 -0.53
N LEU A 7 -26.10 13.97 -0.69
CA LEU A 7 -25.21 14.28 0.41
C LEU A 7 -25.48 15.71 0.91
N THR A 8 -25.41 15.91 2.22
CA THR A 8 -25.41 17.27 2.79
C THR A 8 -24.09 17.97 2.48
N ASP A 9 -24.05 19.30 2.58
CA ASP A 9 -22.82 20.08 2.37
C ASP A 9 -21.67 19.59 3.27
N ASP A 10 -21.97 19.31 4.55
CA ASP A 10 -20.97 18.76 5.49
C ASP A 10 -20.45 17.40 5.05
N GLN A 11 -21.31 16.51 4.55
CA GLN A 11 -20.90 15.21 4.03
C GLN A 11 -20.03 15.35 2.77
N ILE A 12 -20.34 16.29 1.89
CA ILE A 12 -19.53 16.59 0.70
C ILE A 12 -18.16 17.10 1.14
N ILE A 13 -18.08 18.08 2.04
CA ILE A 13 -16.84 18.64 2.55
C ILE A 13 -15.98 17.55 3.19
N CYS A 14 -16.54 16.74 4.09
CA CYS A 14 -15.83 15.65 4.74
C CYS A 14 -15.30 14.62 3.73
N THR A 15 -16.09 14.30 2.71
CA THR A 15 -15.69 13.37 1.65
C THR A 15 -14.53 13.92 0.84
N VAL A 16 -14.56 15.20 0.46
CA VAL A 16 -13.48 15.86 -0.28
C VAL A 16 -12.18 15.86 0.54
N ILE A 17 -12.26 16.22 1.83
CA ILE A 17 -11.11 16.20 2.74
C ILE A 17 -10.52 14.77 2.82
N LEU A 18 -11.38 13.76 2.97
CA LEU A 18 -10.95 12.36 3.01
C LEU A 18 -10.22 11.95 1.71
N LEU A 19 -10.78 12.27 0.54
CA LEU A 19 -10.21 11.92 -0.75
C LEU A 19 -8.85 12.60 -0.97
N LEU A 20 -8.72 13.88 -0.61
CA LEU A 20 -7.45 14.61 -0.71
C LEU A 20 -6.36 13.98 0.17
N ASN A 21 -6.67 13.69 1.42
CA ASN A 21 -5.71 13.08 2.34
C ASN A 21 -5.33 11.66 1.92
N ALA A 22 -6.31 10.83 1.59
CA ALA A 22 -6.09 9.43 1.22
C ALA A 22 -5.33 9.31 -0.10
N GLY A 23 -5.62 10.16 -1.08
CA GLY A 23 -4.96 10.14 -2.40
C GLY A 23 -3.52 10.63 -2.37
N HIS A 24 -3.17 11.52 -1.44
CA HIS A 24 -1.83 12.11 -1.40
C HIS A 24 -0.84 11.26 -0.60
N GLU A 25 -1.10 11.02 0.67
CA GLU A 25 -0.10 10.50 1.60
C GLU A 25 0.35 9.07 1.27
N ALA A 26 -0.59 8.19 0.94
CA ALA A 26 -0.28 6.80 0.61
C ALA A 26 0.55 6.69 -0.68
N THR A 27 0.20 7.44 -1.72
CA THR A 27 0.89 7.40 -3.02
C THR A 27 2.31 7.94 -2.91
N VAL A 28 2.51 9.08 -2.23
CA VAL A 28 3.84 9.66 -2.00
C VAL A 28 4.75 8.72 -1.21
N ASN A 29 4.23 8.12 -0.14
CA ASN A 29 5.01 7.17 0.65
C ASN A 29 5.31 5.88 -0.14
N THR A 30 4.38 5.40 -0.96
CA THR A 30 4.64 4.25 -1.85
C THR A 30 5.76 4.55 -2.83
N LEU A 31 5.76 5.73 -3.43
CA LEU A 31 6.81 6.14 -4.36
C LEU A 31 8.19 6.19 -3.67
N GLY A 32 8.27 6.81 -2.50
CA GLY A 32 9.49 6.89 -1.71
C GLY A 32 9.99 5.51 -1.25
N ASN A 33 9.11 4.68 -0.70
CA ASN A 33 9.43 3.32 -0.25
C ASN A 33 9.89 2.45 -1.43
N GLY A 34 9.19 2.53 -2.56
CA GLY A 34 9.52 1.77 -3.77
C GLY A 34 10.86 2.20 -4.37
N LEU A 35 11.13 3.51 -4.47
CA LEU A 35 12.43 4.01 -4.93
C LEU A 35 13.57 3.53 -4.02
N HIS A 36 13.41 3.63 -2.70
CA HIS A 36 14.40 3.11 -1.76
C HIS A 36 14.61 1.60 -1.94
N ALA A 37 13.53 0.84 -2.09
CA ALA A 37 13.61 -0.59 -2.30
C ALA A 37 14.36 -0.95 -3.59
N LEU A 38 14.11 -0.23 -4.69
CA LEU A 38 14.83 -0.39 -5.97
C LEU A 38 16.32 -0.07 -5.82
N LEU A 39 16.68 1.01 -5.13
CA LEU A 39 18.07 1.41 -4.91
C LEU A 39 18.85 0.43 -4.04
N THR A 40 18.16 -0.24 -3.10
CA THR A 40 18.76 -1.22 -2.18
C THR A 40 18.84 -2.64 -2.73
N LEU A 41 18.20 -2.91 -3.90
CA LEU A 41 18.34 -4.19 -4.60
C LEU A 41 19.76 -4.49 -5.07
N GLY A 42 20.61 -3.47 -5.23
CA GLY A 42 21.97 -3.61 -5.75
C GLY A 42 22.06 -4.01 -7.22
N LYS A 43 20.99 -3.84 -7.98
CA LYS A 43 20.90 -4.09 -9.43
C LYS A 43 20.78 -2.78 -10.19
N PRO A 44 21.42 -2.64 -11.37
CA PRO A 44 21.18 -1.52 -12.28
C PRO A 44 19.69 -1.45 -12.67
N PHE A 45 19.15 -0.26 -12.80
CA PHE A 45 17.73 -0.06 -13.19
C PHE A 45 17.44 -0.57 -14.60
N GLU A 46 18.42 -0.53 -15.50
CA GLU A 46 18.29 -1.13 -16.83
C GLU A 46 18.09 -2.66 -16.76
N GLU A 47 18.79 -3.34 -15.86
CA GLU A 47 18.59 -4.77 -15.63
C GLU A 47 17.18 -5.05 -15.09
N ILE A 48 16.74 -4.28 -14.10
CA ILE A 48 15.37 -4.37 -13.55
C ILE A 48 14.35 -4.16 -14.67
N LYS A 49 14.51 -3.13 -15.49
CA LYS A 49 13.62 -2.82 -16.61
C LYS A 49 13.52 -3.97 -17.61
N ASN A 50 14.64 -4.67 -17.87
CA ASN A 50 14.67 -5.81 -18.79
C ASN A 50 14.08 -7.10 -18.17
N GLU A 51 14.08 -7.23 -16.84
CA GLU A 51 13.48 -8.36 -16.13
C GLU A 51 11.96 -8.27 -16.00
N VAL A 52 11.44 -7.04 -16.03
CA VAL A 52 10.02 -6.74 -15.79
C VAL A 52 9.21 -6.90 -17.07
N GLY A 53 8.04 -7.55 -17.00
CA GLY A 53 7.09 -7.62 -18.09
C GLY A 53 6.25 -6.35 -18.18
N GLU A 54 5.40 -6.16 -17.20
CA GLU A 54 4.48 -5.02 -17.13
C GLU A 54 4.85 -4.11 -15.95
N ILE A 55 4.77 -2.79 -16.15
CA ILE A 55 5.08 -1.83 -15.08
C ILE A 55 4.16 -2.00 -13.86
N ASN A 56 2.96 -2.50 -14.06
CA ASN A 56 2.04 -2.81 -12.98
C ASN A 56 2.57 -3.90 -12.03
N ASP A 57 3.36 -4.86 -12.53
CA ASP A 57 3.97 -5.90 -11.70
C ASP A 57 5.01 -5.30 -10.75
N VAL A 58 5.74 -4.27 -11.22
CA VAL A 58 6.64 -3.48 -10.37
C VAL A 58 5.86 -2.76 -9.27
N VAL A 59 4.78 -2.07 -9.63
CA VAL A 59 3.93 -1.33 -8.68
C VAL A 59 3.38 -2.26 -7.61
N GLU A 60 2.78 -3.39 -8.00
CA GLU A 60 2.17 -4.33 -7.08
C GLU A 60 3.22 -4.97 -6.15
N GLU A 61 4.36 -5.39 -6.68
CA GLU A 61 5.40 -5.99 -5.85
C GLU A 61 6.05 -4.99 -4.89
N LEU A 62 6.31 -3.76 -5.31
CA LEU A 62 6.85 -2.73 -4.43
C LEU A 62 5.87 -2.35 -3.32
N ILE A 63 4.58 -2.25 -3.63
CA ILE A 63 3.53 -1.94 -2.65
C ILE A 63 3.29 -3.11 -1.68
N ARG A 64 3.43 -4.36 -2.16
CA ARG A 64 3.42 -5.54 -1.29
C ARG A 64 4.63 -5.52 -0.36
N PHE A 65 5.81 -5.30 -0.92
CA PHE A 65 7.09 -5.39 -0.22
C PHE A 65 7.23 -4.34 0.88
N ASP A 66 6.90 -3.08 0.62
CA ASP A 66 6.94 -2.01 1.62
C ASP A 66 5.67 -1.16 1.58
N SER A 67 4.59 -1.73 2.07
CA SER A 67 3.27 -1.11 2.10
C SER A 67 3.31 0.21 2.89
N PRO A 68 2.79 1.33 2.34
CA PRO A 68 2.77 2.60 3.07
C PRO A 68 1.86 2.55 4.30
N LEU A 69 0.73 1.83 4.19
CA LEU A 69 -0.19 1.61 5.29
C LEU A 69 0.15 0.27 5.96
N GLN A 70 0.59 0.33 7.22
CA GLN A 70 1.04 -0.84 7.96
C GLN A 70 -0.10 -1.59 8.64
N PHE A 71 -1.13 -0.87 9.09
CA PHE A 71 -2.28 -1.49 9.72
C PHE A 71 -3.53 -0.61 9.65
N PHE A 72 -4.69 -1.25 9.79
CA PHE A 72 -5.97 -0.59 10.07
C PHE A 72 -6.60 -1.15 11.35
N GLN A 73 -7.46 -0.35 11.95
CA GLN A 73 -8.24 -0.76 13.11
C GLN A 73 -9.70 -1.01 12.75
N ARG A 74 -10.29 -1.99 13.40
CA ARG A 74 -11.72 -2.31 13.35
C ARG A 74 -12.26 -2.48 14.76
N TYR A 75 -13.56 -2.31 14.92
CA TYR A 75 -14.27 -2.68 16.14
C TYR A 75 -15.18 -3.85 15.84
N ALA A 76 -15.15 -4.86 16.71
CA ALA A 76 -16.08 -5.97 16.62
C ALA A 76 -17.51 -5.47 16.94
N LEU A 77 -18.45 -5.63 16.02
CA LEU A 77 -19.84 -5.22 16.19
C LEU A 77 -20.67 -6.27 16.95
N GLU A 78 -20.16 -7.50 17.02
CA GLU A 78 -20.72 -8.65 17.73
C GLU A 78 -19.58 -9.52 18.24
N ASP A 79 -19.87 -10.54 19.04
CA ASP A 79 -18.89 -11.54 19.44
C ASP A 79 -18.51 -12.36 18.19
N ILE A 80 -17.22 -12.47 17.90
CA ILE A 80 -16.70 -13.21 16.75
C ILE A 80 -15.51 -14.09 17.16
N GLU A 81 -15.27 -15.15 16.41
CA GLU A 81 -14.07 -15.97 16.54
C GLU A 81 -13.13 -15.71 15.34
N ILE A 82 -11.86 -15.44 15.59
CA ILE A 82 -10.83 -15.31 14.56
C ILE A 82 -9.63 -16.17 14.96
N GLY A 83 -9.29 -17.15 14.12
CA GLY A 83 -8.10 -17.99 14.33
C GLY A 83 -8.11 -18.76 15.67
N GLY A 84 -9.26 -19.18 16.14
CA GLY A 84 -9.44 -19.89 17.42
C GLY A 84 -9.47 -18.97 18.66
N HIS A 85 -9.54 -17.64 18.46
CA HIS A 85 -9.64 -16.67 19.54
C HIS A 85 -11.00 -15.98 19.56
N ASP A 86 -11.65 -15.98 20.72
CA ASP A 86 -12.89 -15.24 20.96
C ASP A 86 -12.62 -13.75 21.08
N ILE A 87 -13.23 -12.96 20.21
CA ILE A 87 -13.18 -11.52 20.22
C ILE A 87 -14.55 -10.98 20.61
N LYS A 88 -14.62 -10.29 21.74
CA LYS A 88 -15.87 -9.75 22.26
C LYS A 88 -16.32 -8.51 21.50
N LYS A 89 -17.63 -8.33 21.41
CA LYS A 89 -18.25 -7.10 20.92
C LYS A 89 -17.63 -5.87 21.57
N GLY A 90 -17.30 -4.85 20.76
CA GLY A 90 -16.65 -3.63 21.20
C GLY A 90 -15.12 -3.70 21.30
N SER A 91 -14.53 -4.89 21.12
CA SER A 91 -13.08 -5.05 21.08
C SER A 91 -12.50 -4.34 19.86
N LYS A 92 -11.32 -3.73 20.04
CA LYS A 92 -10.54 -3.14 18.96
C LYS A 92 -9.61 -4.21 18.38
N VAL A 93 -9.68 -4.39 17.07
CA VAL A 93 -8.86 -5.36 16.31
C VAL A 93 -7.94 -4.60 15.35
N ALA A 94 -6.65 -4.88 15.39
CA ALA A 94 -5.68 -4.37 14.43
C ALA A 94 -5.48 -5.37 13.29
N ILE A 95 -5.69 -4.94 12.06
CA ILE A 95 -5.40 -5.71 10.85
C ILE A 95 -4.03 -5.26 10.34
N LEU A 96 -3.04 -6.14 10.43
CA LEU A 96 -1.63 -5.82 10.13
C LEU A 96 -1.33 -6.08 8.65
N LEU A 97 -1.59 -5.10 7.79
CA LEU A 97 -1.43 -5.21 6.34
C LEU A 97 0.02 -5.48 5.92
N GLY A 98 0.96 -4.71 6.48
CA GLY A 98 2.38 -4.89 6.18
C GLY A 98 2.89 -6.28 6.58
N SER A 99 2.42 -6.83 7.70
CA SER A 99 2.77 -8.18 8.14
C SER A 99 2.11 -9.25 7.26
N ALA A 100 0.84 -9.07 6.90
CA ALA A 100 0.13 -10.00 6.02
C ALA A 100 0.81 -10.13 4.65
N ASN A 101 1.33 -9.04 4.12
CA ASN A 101 2.05 -9.01 2.84
C ASN A 101 3.43 -9.69 2.90
N ARG A 102 3.91 -10.01 4.08
CA ARG A 102 5.18 -10.72 4.35
C ARG A 102 4.95 -12.09 4.99
N ASP A 103 3.72 -12.60 4.98
CA ASP A 103 3.42 -13.92 5.53
C ASP A 103 3.95 -15.04 4.62
N PRO A 104 4.91 -15.89 5.08
CA PRO A 104 5.47 -16.97 4.25
C PRO A 104 4.45 -18.07 3.91
N ARG A 105 3.29 -18.09 4.58
CA ARG A 105 2.20 -19.00 4.24
C ARG A 105 1.42 -18.52 3.01
N ALA A 106 1.48 -17.22 2.70
CA ALA A 106 0.80 -16.60 1.57
C ALA A 106 1.76 -16.31 0.41
N PHE A 107 3.00 -15.91 0.71
CA PHE A 107 4.00 -15.50 -0.27
C PHE A 107 5.29 -16.29 -0.08
N GLU A 108 5.76 -16.93 -1.14
CA GLU A 108 7.07 -17.57 -1.16
C GLU A 108 8.17 -16.49 -1.11
N GLU A 109 9.20 -16.70 -0.27
CA GLU A 109 10.27 -15.73 -0.05
C GLU A 109 9.75 -14.28 0.13
N PRO A 110 8.88 -14.02 1.13
CA PRO A 110 8.14 -12.75 1.22
C PRO A 110 9.05 -11.53 1.42
N ASP A 111 10.26 -11.74 1.91
CA ASP A 111 11.26 -10.70 2.19
C ASP A 111 12.15 -10.38 0.99
N THR A 112 11.91 -11.01 -0.15
CA THR A 112 12.57 -10.68 -1.42
C THR A 112 11.62 -9.94 -2.35
N ILE A 113 12.17 -9.05 -3.18
CA ILE A 113 11.45 -8.42 -4.29
C ILE A 113 11.58 -9.33 -5.51
N ASN A 114 10.45 -9.74 -6.06
CA ASN A 114 10.37 -10.56 -7.25
C ASN A 114 9.28 -10.04 -8.19
N PHE A 115 9.66 -9.29 -9.21
CA PHE A 115 8.73 -8.71 -10.18
C PHE A 115 8.03 -9.75 -11.09
N LYS A 116 8.49 -11.00 -11.06
CA LYS A 116 7.87 -12.14 -11.75
C LYS A 116 7.01 -12.98 -10.82
N ARG A 117 6.79 -12.50 -9.59
CA ARG A 117 5.93 -13.19 -8.64
C ARG A 117 4.54 -13.32 -9.24
N GLU A 118 4.01 -14.53 -9.24
CA GLU A 118 2.58 -14.70 -9.49
C GLU A 118 1.82 -13.96 -8.41
N MET A 119 1.25 -12.79 -8.77
CA MET A 119 0.63 -11.90 -7.82
C MET A 119 -0.63 -12.52 -7.26
N LYS A 120 -0.54 -12.97 -6.02
CA LYS A 120 -1.70 -13.21 -5.18
C LYS A 120 -2.19 -11.87 -4.64
N ASP A 121 -3.46 -11.81 -4.31
CA ASP A 121 -4.08 -10.63 -3.71
C ASP A 121 -3.36 -10.24 -2.42
N HIS A 122 -2.47 -9.26 -2.50
CA HIS A 122 -1.85 -8.68 -1.30
C HIS A 122 -2.80 -7.69 -0.62
N SER A 123 -2.60 -7.46 0.68
CA SER A 123 -3.53 -6.70 1.51
C SER A 123 -3.42 -5.18 1.41
N SER A 124 -2.47 -4.64 0.64
CA SER A 124 -2.18 -3.18 0.63
C SER A 124 -3.35 -2.33 0.17
N TRP A 125 -4.18 -2.84 -0.74
CA TRP A 125 -5.37 -2.15 -1.22
C TRP A 125 -6.61 -2.35 -0.32
N GLY A 126 -6.46 -3.07 0.79
CA GLY A 126 -7.59 -3.46 1.64
C GLY A 126 -8.44 -4.55 1.01
N GLY A 127 -9.72 -4.64 1.43
CA GLY A 127 -10.63 -5.67 0.93
C GLY A 127 -12.09 -5.38 1.24
N GLY A 128 -12.98 -6.11 0.57
CA GLY A 128 -14.42 -6.00 0.74
C GLY A 128 -14.92 -4.59 0.42
N ILE A 129 -15.87 -4.10 1.21
CA ILE A 129 -16.46 -2.75 1.05
C ILE A 129 -15.46 -1.61 1.31
N HIS A 130 -14.31 -1.92 1.88
CA HIS A 130 -13.20 -0.97 2.14
C HIS A 130 -12.06 -1.10 1.15
N PHE A 131 -12.22 -1.85 0.06
CA PHE A 131 -11.22 -1.88 -1.01
C PHE A 131 -10.95 -0.46 -1.50
N CYS A 132 -9.68 -0.14 -1.74
CA CYS A 132 -9.26 1.22 -2.08
C CYS A 132 -9.96 1.71 -3.36
N ILE A 133 -10.77 2.76 -3.24
CA ILE A 133 -11.48 3.38 -4.37
C ILE A 133 -10.50 4.01 -5.38
N GLY A 134 -9.33 4.45 -4.91
CA GLY A 134 -8.30 5.11 -5.73
C GLY A 134 -7.32 4.16 -6.38
N THR A 135 -7.48 2.83 -6.28
CA THR A 135 -6.51 1.84 -6.77
C THR A 135 -6.11 2.06 -8.23
N HIS A 136 -7.06 2.29 -9.12
CA HIS A 136 -6.76 2.49 -10.54
C HIS A 136 -5.95 3.74 -10.81
N LEU A 137 -6.29 4.86 -10.15
CA LEU A 137 -5.54 6.11 -10.26
C LEU A 137 -4.15 5.97 -9.66
N ALA A 138 -4.03 5.42 -8.46
CA ALA A 138 -2.75 5.20 -7.80
C ALA A 138 -1.82 4.30 -8.62
N LYS A 139 -2.33 3.21 -9.19
CA LYS A 139 -1.55 2.34 -10.10
C LYS A 139 -1.08 3.08 -11.34
N LEU A 140 -1.90 3.93 -11.92
CA LEU A 140 -1.52 4.75 -13.06
C LEU A 140 -0.41 5.75 -12.69
N GLU A 141 -0.57 6.50 -11.61
CA GLU A 141 0.41 7.46 -11.12
C GLU A 141 1.74 6.80 -10.77
N LEU A 142 1.71 5.72 -10.02
CA LEU A 142 2.90 4.95 -9.64
C LEU A 142 3.56 4.30 -10.86
N GLY A 143 2.77 3.74 -11.77
CA GLY A 143 3.26 3.14 -13.02
C GLY A 143 4.01 4.13 -13.88
N VAL A 144 3.46 5.33 -14.11
CA VAL A 144 4.13 6.42 -14.85
C VAL A 144 5.39 6.84 -14.12
N SER A 145 5.35 7.00 -12.80
CA SER A 145 6.48 7.44 -11.99
C SER A 145 7.61 6.41 -11.99
N PHE A 146 7.32 5.13 -11.72
CA PHE A 146 8.36 4.09 -11.73
C PHE A 146 8.92 3.83 -13.12
N ASN A 147 8.10 3.89 -14.16
CA ASN A 147 8.62 3.80 -15.53
C ASN A 147 9.66 4.90 -15.81
N HIS A 148 9.38 6.12 -15.36
CA HIS A 148 10.30 7.26 -15.52
C HIS A 148 11.54 7.13 -14.63
N ILE A 149 11.40 6.59 -13.42
CA ILE A 149 12.51 6.30 -12.50
C ILE A 149 13.45 5.27 -13.11
N LEU A 150 12.91 4.18 -13.66
CA LEU A 150 13.70 3.11 -14.28
C LEU A 150 14.45 3.54 -15.56
N GLU A 151 14.09 4.69 -16.15
CA GLU A 151 14.81 5.31 -17.28
C GLU A 151 16.01 6.17 -16.84
N LYS A 152 16.20 6.38 -15.55
CA LYS A 152 17.24 7.25 -14.99
C LYS A 152 18.21 6.44 -14.15
N GLU A 153 19.38 6.99 -13.96
CA GLU A 153 20.34 6.49 -12.98
C GLU A 153 20.21 7.29 -11.69
N PHE A 154 19.95 6.59 -10.60
CA PHE A 154 19.90 7.14 -9.26
C PHE A 154 20.92 6.44 -8.38
N GLN A 155 21.46 7.17 -7.43
CA GLN A 155 22.35 6.64 -6.41
C GLN A 155 21.87 7.07 -5.03
N LEU A 156 21.82 6.11 -4.12
CA LEU A 156 21.61 6.40 -2.71
C LEU A 156 22.88 7.02 -2.14
N ILE A 157 22.83 8.29 -1.74
CA ILE A 157 23.98 9.03 -1.18
C ILE A 157 24.14 8.67 0.31
N GLU A 158 23.02 8.59 1.03
CA GLU A 158 22.97 8.22 2.44
C GLU A 158 21.68 7.49 2.74
N GLU A 159 21.67 6.66 3.78
CA GLU A 159 20.45 5.93 4.19
C GLU A 159 19.43 6.92 4.78
N PRO A 160 18.24 7.03 4.20
CA PRO A 160 17.24 7.97 4.68
C PRO A 160 16.60 7.50 5.99
N SER A 161 16.22 8.47 6.82
CA SER A 161 15.51 8.19 8.07
C SER A 161 14.05 7.84 7.81
N ARG A 162 13.57 6.76 8.42
CA ARG A 162 12.14 6.40 8.38
C ARG A 162 11.29 7.38 9.17
N THR A 163 10.04 7.59 8.75
CA THR A 163 9.06 8.34 9.55
C THR A 163 8.77 7.56 10.83
N GLY A 164 8.61 8.27 11.94
CA GLY A 164 8.16 7.68 13.20
C GLY A 164 6.62 7.60 13.32
N ALA A 165 5.88 7.83 12.24
CA ALA A 165 4.42 7.80 12.26
C ALA A 165 3.92 6.37 12.42
N PHE A 166 3.01 6.22 13.38
CA PHE A 166 2.39 4.93 13.66
C PHE A 166 1.30 4.65 12.59
N GLY A 167 1.44 3.54 11.90
CA GLY A 167 0.49 3.10 10.89
C GLY A 167 0.80 3.50 9.45
N ILE A 168 1.61 4.54 9.23
CA ILE A 168 2.08 4.97 7.92
C ILE A 168 3.60 4.87 7.88
N ARG A 169 4.11 4.19 6.87
CA ARG A 169 5.53 3.97 6.68
C ARG A 169 6.04 4.73 5.45
N GLY A 170 7.04 5.55 5.65
CA GLY A 170 7.70 6.33 4.62
C GLY A 170 9.03 6.87 5.13
N PHE A 171 9.57 7.85 4.45
CA PHE A 171 10.82 8.52 4.82
C PHE A 171 10.57 9.95 5.29
N LYS A 172 11.46 10.47 6.14
CA LYS A 172 11.47 11.88 6.49
C LYS A 172 12.11 12.68 5.37
N ASN A 173 11.57 13.86 5.14
CA ASN A 173 12.19 14.88 4.30
C ASN A 173 13.38 15.49 5.03
#